data_9fabfc650855a490d3a60382554994f7
#
_entry.id   9fabfc650855a490d3a60382554994f7
#
_cell.length_a   1.000
_cell.length_b   1.000
_cell.length_c   1.000
_cell.angle_alpha   90.00
_cell.angle_beta   90.00
_cell.angle_gamma   90.00
#
_symmetry.space_group_name_H-M   'P 1'
#
loop_
_entity.id
_entity.type
_entity.pdbx_description
1 polymer ?
#
loop_
_entity_poly.entity_id
_entity_poly.type
_entity_poly.pdbx_seq_one_letter_code
_entity_poly.pdbx_strand_id
1 'polypeptide(L)'
;MSPRSLFLSVVVTAVLSVAACSPGGGPAVDAPQAFALAQAGRITLIDIRRPEEWRETGIAAGALRINMAHPQGAAGFIAQVGTELRGKRNAPIGLIGRSASRSTRAQQMLIDAGFTHVYRIREGMVGSSAGPGWIARGLPRDPCRNC
;
A
#
# COMPACT_ATOMS: atom_id res chain seq x y z
N MET A 1 13.19 -68.78 -12.79
CA MET A 1 13.46 -67.73 -11.79
C MET A 1 13.25 -66.39 -12.48
N SER A 2 12.09 -65.74 -12.27
CA SER A 2 11.74 -64.46 -12.93
C SER A 2 11.98 -63.33 -11.94
N PRO A 3 12.66 -62.26 -12.32
CA PRO A 3 12.73 -61.04 -11.46
C PRO A 3 11.45 -60.23 -11.63
N ARG A 4 10.79 -59.96 -10.49
CA ARG A 4 9.65 -59.07 -10.39
C ARG A 4 10.13 -57.64 -10.49
N SER A 5 9.77 -56.94 -11.56
CA SER A 5 9.95 -55.50 -11.67
C SER A 5 8.95 -54.77 -10.80
N LEU A 6 9.44 -54.08 -9.77
CA LEU A 6 8.67 -53.13 -8.96
C LEU A 6 8.56 -51.83 -9.76
N PHE A 7 7.36 -51.53 -10.25
CA PHE A 7 7.06 -50.15 -10.74
C PHE A 7 6.73 -49.24 -9.55
N LEU A 8 7.63 -48.31 -9.28
CA LEU A 8 7.42 -47.28 -8.30
C LEU A 8 6.61 -46.16 -8.96
N SER A 9 5.30 -46.13 -8.68
CA SER A 9 4.43 -45.03 -9.13
C SER A 9 4.71 -43.80 -8.32
N VAL A 10 5.36 -42.80 -8.91
CA VAL A 10 5.50 -41.44 -8.34
C VAL A 10 4.19 -40.71 -8.56
N VAL A 11 3.41 -40.56 -7.50
CA VAL A 11 2.24 -39.68 -7.49
C VAL A 11 2.72 -38.22 -7.30
N VAL A 12 2.73 -37.46 -8.40
CA VAL A 12 2.97 -36.01 -8.35
C VAL A 12 1.66 -35.37 -7.96
N THR A 13 1.55 -35.00 -6.68
CA THR A 13 0.47 -34.14 -6.17
C THR A 13 0.72 -32.71 -6.62
N ALA A 14 0.03 -32.26 -7.64
CA ALA A 14 -0.01 -30.86 -8.05
C ALA A 14 -0.77 -30.07 -6.97
N VAL A 15 -0.05 -29.29 -6.18
CA VAL A 15 -0.65 -28.32 -5.27
C VAL A 15 -1.16 -27.15 -6.11
N LEU A 16 -2.47 -27.12 -6.37
CA LEU A 16 -3.13 -25.94 -6.94
C LEU A 16 -3.10 -24.85 -5.88
N SER A 17 -2.21 -23.87 -6.04
CA SER A 17 -2.27 -22.61 -5.29
C SER A 17 -3.49 -21.84 -5.76
N VAL A 18 -4.56 -21.92 -4.99
CA VAL A 18 -5.73 -21.07 -5.17
C VAL A 18 -5.33 -19.66 -4.73
N ALA A 19 -5.03 -18.78 -5.70
CA ALA A 19 -4.93 -17.37 -5.46
C ALA A 19 -6.31 -16.86 -5.01
N ALA A 20 -6.47 -16.62 -3.72
CA ALA A 20 -7.68 -16.00 -3.18
C ALA A 20 -7.79 -14.59 -3.76
N CYS A 21 -8.66 -14.41 -4.76
CA CYS A 21 -9.14 -13.09 -5.17
C CYS A 21 -9.94 -12.50 -4.01
N SER A 22 -9.31 -11.60 -3.24
CA SER A 22 -10.05 -10.80 -2.27
C SER A 22 -10.97 -9.85 -3.01
N PRO A 23 -12.27 -9.82 -2.72
CA PRO A 23 -13.17 -8.87 -3.34
C PRO A 23 -12.87 -7.46 -2.81
N GLY A 24 -12.42 -6.58 -3.70
CA GLY A 24 -12.32 -5.15 -3.45
C GLY A 24 -10.93 -4.62 -3.06
N GLY A 25 -10.09 -4.37 -4.04
CA GLY A 25 -8.85 -3.60 -3.89
C GLY A 25 -7.58 -4.43 -4.08
N GLY A 26 -6.53 -3.78 -4.59
CA GLY A 26 -5.19 -4.35 -4.73
C GLY A 26 -4.53 -4.70 -3.38
N PRO A 27 -3.24 -5.07 -3.37
CA PRO A 27 -2.53 -5.55 -2.18
C PRO A 27 -2.57 -4.52 -1.03
N ALA A 28 -2.67 -5.03 0.19
CA ALA A 28 -2.74 -4.22 1.39
C ALA A 28 -1.76 -4.73 2.44
N VAL A 29 -1.19 -3.80 3.20
CA VAL A 29 -0.29 -4.07 4.33
C VAL A 29 -0.85 -3.40 5.59
N ASP A 30 -0.45 -3.85 6.77
CA ASP A 30 -0.73 -3.16 8.02
C ASP A 30 0.26 -2.01 8.26
N ALA A 31 -0.06 -1.13 9.21
CA ALA A 31 0.75 0.05 9.48
C ALA A 31 2.17 -0.29 9.96
N PRO A 32 2.42 -1.25 10.87
CA PRO A 32 3.77 -1.67 11.25
C PRO A 32 4.57 -2.24 10.07
N GLN A 33 3.94 -3.06 9.24
CA GLN A 33 4.58 -3.63 8.06
C GLN A 33 4.96 -2.54 7.05
N ALA A 34 4.06 -1.57 6.81
CA ALA A 34 4.32 -0.44 5.94
C ALA A 34 5.50 0.40 6.44
N PHE A 35 5.56 0.66 7.76
CA PHE A 35 6.68 1.37 8.36
C PHE A 35 8.00 0.62 8.16
N ALA A 36 8.05 -0.69 8.44
CA ALA A 36 9.24 -1.50 8.24
C ALA A 36 9.71 -1.52 6.78
N LEU A 37 8.79 -1.67 5.83
CA LEU A 37 9.10 -1.64 4.40
C LEU A 37 9.64 -0.27 3.95
N ALA A 38 9.08 0.83 4.48
CA ALA A 38 9.56 2.18 4.17
C ALA A 38 10.95 2.43 4.75
N GLN A 39 11.21 2.04 6.01
CA GLN A 39 12.53 2.14 6.63
C GLN A 39 13.60 1.33 5.86
N ALA A 40 13.22 0.20 5.31
CA ALA A 40 14.10 -0.62 4.47
C ALA A 40 14.24 -0.09 3.02
N GLY A 41 13.62 1.05 2.68
CA GLY A 41 13.63 1.61 1.33
C GLY A 41 12.91 0.75 0.27
N ARG A 42 12.05 -0.16 0.70
CA ARG A 42 11.34 -1.09 -0.19
C ARG A 42 10.03 -0.53 -0.74
N ILE A 43 9.46 0.46 -0.09
CA ILE A 43 8.31 1.21 -0.58
C ILE A 43 8.52 2.70 -0.31
N THR A 44 7.95 3.54 -1.15
CA THR A 44 7.79 4.97 -0.89
C THR A 44 6.42 5.19 -0.23
N LEU A 45 6.40 5.68 1.01
CA LEU A 45 5.15 6.06 1.67
C LEU A 45 4.63 7.36 1.09
N ILE A 46 3.32 7.41 0.86
CA ILE A 46 2.61 8.61 0.42
C ILE A 46 1.42 8.83 1.35
N ASP A 47 1.45 9.93 2.10
CA ASP A 47 0.30 10.39 2.89
C ASP A 47 -0.64 11.18 1.97
N ILE A 48 -1.78 10.56 1.67
CA ILE A 48 -2.78 11.09 0.73
C ILE A 48 -3.87 11.91 1.40
N ARG A 49 -3.68 12.28 2.65
CA ARG A 49 -4.62 13.10 3.42
C ARG A 49 -4.58 14.56 2.98
N ARG A 50 -5.42 15.36 3.60
CA ARG A 50 -5.49 16.81 3.36
C ARG A 50 -4.44 17.56 4.20
N PRO A 51 -4.03 18.77 3.78
CA PRO A 51 -3.08 19.59 4.51
C PRO A 51 -3.48 19.87 5.97
N GLU A 52 -4.76 20.11 6.24
CA GLU A 52 -5.26 20.31 7.60
C GLU A 52 -5.04 19.08 8.51
N GLU A 53 -5.22 17.87 7.97
CA GLU A 53 -4.98 16.63 8.70
C GLU A 53 -3.48 16.41 8.98
N TRP A 54 -2.61 16.83 8.07
CA TRP A 54 -1.15 16.79 8.27
C TRP A 54 -0.70 17.75 9.37
N ARG A 55 -1.27 18.96 9.41
CA ARG A 55 -0.98 19.95 10.46
C ARG A 55 -1.44 19.48 11.83
N GLU A 56 -2.60 18.84 11.89
CA GLU A 56 -3.21 18.39 13.13
C GLU A 56 -2.42 17.24 13.78
N THR A 57 -2.04 16.24 12.99
CA THR A 57 -1.51 14.98 13.54
C THR A 57 -0.06 14.68 13.15
N GLY A 58 0.57 15.48 12.28
CA GLY A 58 1.79 15.11 11.58
C GLY A 58 1.52 14.11 10.45
N ILE A 59 2.57 13.69 9.78
CA ILE A 59 2.56 12.69 8.71
C ILE A 59 3.26 11.41 9.16
N ALA A 60 2.99 10.28 8.55
CA ALA A 60 3.78 9.07 8.75
C ALA A 60 5.25 9.37 8.42
N ALA A 61 6.17 8.99 9.32
CA ALA A 61 7.58 9.38 9.18
C ALA A 61 8.15 9.00 7.80
N GLY A 62 8.76 9.98 7.13
CA GLY A 62 9.34 9.84 5.80
C GLY A 62 8.35 9.76 4.65
N ALA A 63 7.04 9.93 4.89
CA ALA A 63 6.05 9.91 3.81
C ALA A 63 6.09 11.19 2.95
N LEU A 64 5.90 11.02 1.65
CA LEU A 64 5.59 12.13 0.74
C LEU A 64 4.16 12.63 1.02
N ARG A 65 3.94 13.92 0.90
CA ARG A 65 2.64 14.57 1.08
C ARG A 65 2.00 14.83 -0.27
N ILE A 66 0.99 14.05 -0.62
CA ILE A 66 0.27 14.22 -1.89
C ILE A 66 -1.22 14.13 -1.60
N ASN A 67 -1.87 15.30 -1.54
CA ASN A 67 -3.31 15.36 -1.27
C ASN A 67 -4.11 14.68 -2.39
N MET A 68 -4.84 13.63 -2.05
CA MET A 68 -5.73 12.95 -3.00
C MET A 68 -6.85 13.87 -3.51
N ALA A 69 -7.31 14.84 -2.69
CA ALA A 69 -8.24 15.88 -3.09
C ALA A 69 -7.49 17.03 -3.79
N HIS A 70 -6.76 16.69 -4.86
CA HIS A 70 -5.95 17.64 -5.61
C HIS A 70 -6.85 18.71 -6.29
N PRO A 71 -6.42 19.99 -6.36
CA PRO A 71 -7.19 21.05 -7.05
C PRO A 71 -7.55 20.73 -8.50
N GLN A 72 -6.71 19.98 -9.18
CA GLN A 72 -6.93 19.50 -10.56
C GLN A 72 -7.59 18.10 -10.60
N GLY A 73 -8.22 17.66 -9.52
CA GLY A 73 -8.91 16.37 -9.44
C GLY A 73 -7.98 15.16 -9.51
N ALA A 74 -8.54 14.03 -9.94
CA ALA A 74 -7.83 12.77 -10.03
C ALA A 74 -6.59 12.84 -10.94
N ALA A 75 -6.69 13.53 -12.07
CA ALA A 75 -5.58 13.69 -13.01
C ALA A 75 -4.40 14.43 -12.38
N GLY A 76 -4.65 15.49 -11.60
CA GLY A 76 -3.61 16.22 -10.87
C GLY A 76 -2.93 15.35 -9.79
N PHE A 77 -3.71 14.59 -9.03
CA PHE A 77 -3.18 13.63 -8.05
C PHE A 77 -2.26 12.59 -8.71
N ILE A 78 -2.73 11.95 -9.79
CA ILE A 78 -1.96 10.95 -10.54
C ILE A 78 -0.67 11.54 -11.12
N ALA A 79 -0.75 12.74 -11.69
CA ALA A 79 0.40 13.45 -12.25
C ALA A 79 1.44 13.78 -11.19
N GLN A 80 1.01 14.25 -10.02
CA GLN A 80 1.90 14.56 -8.90
C GLN A 80 2.61 13.30 -8.38
N VAL A 81 1.89 12.18 -8.19
CA VAL A 81 2.50 10.90 -7.83
C VAL A 81 3.54 10.48 -8.88
N GLY A 82 3.21 10.61 -10.17
CA GLY A 82 4.15 10.30 -11.26
C GLY A 82 5.41 11.16 -11.22
N THR A 83 5.28 12.44 -10.94
CA THR A 83 6.41 13.37 -10.81
C THR A 83 7.33 12.99 -9.64
N GLU A 84 6.76 12.74 -8.46
CA GLU A 84 7.52 12.35 -7.27
C GLU A 84 8.27 11.02 -7.47
N LEU A 85 7.70 10.11 -8.22
CA LEU A 85 8.33 8.84 -8.58
C LEU A 85 9.23 8.93 -9.83
N ARG A 86 9.46 10.14 -10.35
CA ARG A 86 10.29 10.39 -11.54
C ARG A 86 9.86 9.55 -12.76
N GLY A 87 8.56 9.40 -12.95
CA GLY A 87 7.95 8.61 -14.02
C GLY A 87 8.02 7.10 -13.84
N LYS A 88 8.58 6.58 -12.76
CA LYS A 88 8.70 5.14 -12.50
C LYS A 88 7.39 4.54 -12.01
N ARG A 89 6.52 4.12 -12.91
CA ARG A 89 5.21 3.53 -12.57
C ARG A 89 5.30 2.13 -11.93
N ASN A 90 6.46 1.50 -11.99
CA ASN A 90 6.73 0.23 -11.34
C ASN A 90 7.40 0.37 -9.96
N ALA A 91 7.66 1.59 -9.50
CA ALA A 91 8.20 1.79 -8.16
C ALA A 91 7.16 1.40 -7.09
N PRO A 92 7.55 0.62 -6.07
CA PRO A 92 6.63 0.23 -5.01
C PRO A 92 6.24 1.42 -4.13
N ILE A 93 4.95 1.63 -3.93
CA ILE A 93 4.39 2.72 -3.11
C ILE A 93 3.39 2.19 -2.09
N GLY A 94 3.35 2.84 -0.93
CA GLY A 94 2.37 2.57 0.12
C GLY A 94 1.53 3.81 0.38
N LEU A 95 0.22 3.70 0.24
CA LEU A 95 -0.73 4.80 0.40
C LEU A 95 -1.33 4.78 1.81
N ILE A 96 -1.16 5.89 2.55
CA ILE A 96 -1.79 6.05 3.85
C ILE A 96 -2.81 7.19 3.80
N GLY A 97 -4.09 6.84 4.04
CA GLY A 97 -5.19 7.77 4.19
C GLY A 97 -5.53 7.99 5.66
N ARG A 98 -6.61 8.73 5.93
CA ARG A 98 -7.16 8.82 7.29
C ARG A 98 -7.60 7.46 7.80
N SER A 99 -8.37 6.74 6.96
CA SER A 99 -8.85 5.37 7.17
C SER A 99 -8.70 4.57 5.87
N ALA A 100 -9.19 3.32 5.85
CA ALA A 100 -9.07 2.42 4.70
C ALA A 100 -9.71 2.94 3.40
N SER A 101 -10.88 3.59 3.47
CA SER A 101 -11.68 3.93 2.28
C SER A 101 -10.94 4.84 1.29
N ARG A 102 -10.25 5.84 1.83
CA ARG A 102 -9.52 6.83 1.01
C ARG A 102 -8.35 6.20 0.27
N SER A 103 -7.56 5.36 0.96
CA SER A 103 -6.43 4.66 0.36
C SER A 103 -6.86 3.58 -0.64
N THR A 104 -8.01 2.93 -0.43
CA THR A 104 -8.59 1.99 -1.41
C THR A 104 -8.93 2.69 -2.72
N ARG A 105 -9.60 3.85 -2.64
CA ARG A 105 -9.94 4.63 -3.83
C ARG A 105 -8.69 5.16 -4.55
N ALA A 106 -7.72 5.70 -3.82
CA ALA A 106 -6.47 6.18 -4.41
C ALA A 106 -5.66 5.06 -5.08
N GLN A 107 -5.61 3.88 -4.45
CA GLN A 107 -4.97 2.70 -5.02
C GLN A 107 -5.58 2.32 -6.36
N GLN A 108 -6.91 2.26 -6.46
CA GLN A 108 -7.57 1.95 -7.73
C GLN A 108 -7.25 2.98 -8.81
N MET A 109 -7.32 4.28 -8.47
CA MET A 109 -6.98 5.35 -9.42
C MET A 109 -5.56 5.23 -9.97
N LEU A 110 -4.59 4.87 -9.13
CA LEU A 110 -3.20 4.71 -9.56
C LEU A 110 -3.00 3.43 -10.38
N ILE A 111 -3.64 2.32 -10.00
CA ILE A 111 -3.60 1.08 -10.78
C ILE A 111 -4.18 1.30 -12.18
N ASP A 112 -5.32 1.95 -12.28
CA ASP A 112 -5.97 2.28 -13.56
C ASP A 112 -5.09 3.21 -14.43
N ALA A 113 -4.25 4.03 -13.78
CA ALA A 113 -3.27 4.89 -14.44
C ALA A 113 -1.94 4.18 -14.78
N GLY A 114 -1.83 2.87 -14.55
CA GLY A 114 -0.68 2.05 -14.94
C GLY A 114 0.44 1.92 -13.89
N PHE A 115 0.19 2.29 -12.63
CA PHE A 115 1.12 1.97 -11.54
C PHE A 115 0.94 0.49 -11.14
N THR A 116 2.05 -0.26 -11.00
CA THR A 116 1.97 -1.72 -10.89
C THR A 116 2.16 -2.26 -9.47
N HIS A 117 2.78 -1.49 -8.57
CA HIS A 117 3.10 -1.92 -7.20
C HIS A 117 2.53 -0.93 -6.18
N VAL A 118 1.21 -0.89 -6.09
CA VAL A 118 0.48 0.05 -5.22
C VAL A 118 -0.13 -0.70 -4.04
N TYR A 119 0.43 -0.46 -2.85
CA TYR A 119 -0.07 -0.99 -1.59
C TYR A 119 -0.91 0.05 -0.87
N ARG A 120 -1.92 -0.37 -0.14
CA ARG A 120 -2.66 0.49 0.79
C ARG A 120 -2.43 0.06 2.22
N ILE A 121 -2.35 1.02 3.13
CA ILE A 121 -2.28 0.75 4.56
C ILE A 121 -3.71 0.61 5.09
N ARG A 122 -4.06 -0.60 5.55
CA ARG A 122 -5.43 -1.00 5.89
C ARG A 122 -6.08 -0.16 6.97
N GLU A 123 -5.31 0.17 8.00
CA GLU A 123 -5.82 0.91 9.15
C GLU A 123 -5.81 2.43 8.91
N GLY A 124 -4.92 2.93 8.06
CA GLY A 124 -4.68 4.36 7.87
C GLY A 124 -4.04 5.02 9.09
N MET A 125 -4.17 6.34 9.18
CA MET A 125 -3.59 7.11 10.29
C MET A 125 -4.38 6.95 11.60
N VAL A 126 -5.71 6.97 11.54
CA VAL A 126 -6.55 7.00 12.75
C VAL A 126 -7.15 5.65 13.13
N GLY A 127 -7.11 4.67 12.23
CA GLY A 127 -7.70 3.35 12.43
C GLY A 127 -8.89 3.09 11.51
N SER A 128 -9.27 1.81 11.44
CA SER A 128 -10.39 1.31 10.66
C SER A 128 -10.91 0.01 11.28
N SER A 129 -11.84 -0.67 10.59
CA SER A 129 -12.26 -2.03 10.97
C SER A 129 -11.11 -3.06 10.93
N ALA A 130 -10.00 -2.74 10.27
CA ALA A 130 -8.80 -3.58 10.24
C ALA A 130 -7.94 -3.48 11.51
N GLY A 131 -8.20 -2.49 12.36
CA GLY A 131 -7.51 -2.30 13.64
C GLY A 131 -7.06 -0.87 13.92
N PRO A 132 -6.25 -0.69 14.98
CA PRO A 132 -5.71 0.62 15.36
C PRO A 132 -4.78 1.14 14.28
N GLY A 133 -4.89 2.47 13.97
CA GLY A 133 -4.10 3.13 12.95
C GLY A 133 -2.68 3.46 13.38
N TRP A 134 -1.97 4.13 12.48
CA TRP A 134 -0.57 4.55 12.67
C TRP A 134 -0.35 5.30 14.00
N ILE A 135 -1.26 6.24 14.32
CA ILE A 135 -1.18 7.07 15.53
C ILE A 135 -1.36 6.23 16.80
N ALA A 136 -2.42 5.43 16.87
CA ALA A 136 -2.73 4.62 18.04
C ALA A 136 -1.68 3.53 18.32
N ARG A 137 -0.95 3.11 17.29
CA ARG A 137 0.18 2.17 17.41
C ARG A 137 1.47 2.84 17.87
N GLY A 138 1.50 4.16 18.04
CA GLY A 138 2.70 4.91 18.42
C GLY A 138 3.80 4.90 17.37
N LEU A 139 3.48 4.63 16.09
CA LEU A 139 4.47 4.65 15.01
C LEU A 139 4.99 6.08 14.77
N PRO A 140 6.26 6.24 14.36
CA PRO A 140 6.88 7.55 14.19
C PRO A 140 6.13 8.45 13.20
N ARG A 141 6.09 9.74 13.54
CA ARG A 141 5.47 10.79 12.72
C ARG A 141 6.38 12.01 12.63
N ASP A 142 6.40 12.63 11.47
CA ASP A 142 7.06 13.90 11.26
C ASP A 142 6.06 15.05 11.44
N PRO A 143 6.41 16.10 12.20
CA PRO A 143 5.54 17.26 12.33
C PRO A 143 5.42 17.99 10.99
N CYS A 144 4.24 18.52 10.71
CA CYS A 144 3.99 19.28 9.49
C CYS A 144 3.59 20.71 9.80
N ARG A 145 4.58 21.57 10.04
CA ARG A 145 4.34 22.98 10.44
C ARG A 145 3.95 23.88 9.25
N ASN A 146 4.47 23.56 8.07
CA ASN A 146 4.30 24.36 6.83
C ASN A 146 3.55 23.58 5.74
N CYS A 147 2.53 22.85 6.13
CA CYS A 147 1.66 22.14 5.19
C CYS A 147 0.60 23.04 4.56
#